data_57eaccac2c52996cc2cee395d64a5d08
#
_entry.id   57eaccac2c52996cc2cee395d64a5d08
#
_cell.length_a   1.000
_cell.length_b   1.000
_cell.length_c   1.000
_cell.angle_alpha   90.00
_cell.angle_beta   90.00
_cell.angle_gamma   90.00
#
_symmetry.space_group_name_H-M   'P 1'
#
loop_
_entity.id
_entity.type
_entity.pdbx_description
1 polymer ?
#
loop_
_entity_poly.entity_id
_entity_poly.type
_entity_poly.pdbx_seq_one_letter_code
_entity_poly.pdbx_strand_id
1 'polypeptide(L)'
;NMEYNFLLLQNQNLFYKNKHKLSSLNKDNLEVLVEEHTLISNTFIQEDSLVSEIVDLLKNKEIVVNFEKVSSALKEIENNQIVSHLRREDFRKISFPIITKSDFLKKYLIDNSFLFSIDAFLNTSNFQGVELDSWYQ
;
A
#
# COMPACT_ATOMS: atom_id res chain seq x y z
N ASN A 1 4.77 4.67 -20.85
CA ASN A 1 4.06 3.69 -20.02
C ASN A 1 5.02 3.05 -19.05
N MET A 2 4.64 3.04 -17.82
CA MET A 2 5.41 2.36 -16.79
C MET A 2 4.82 1.00 -16.52
N GLU A 3 5.70 -0.01 -16.47
CA GLU A 3 5.28 -1.34 -16.09
C GLU A 3 5.53 -1.56 -14.60
N TYR A 4 4.60 -2.22 -13.97
CA TYR A 4 4.70 -2.53 -12.55
C TYR A 4 4.03 -3.87 -12.29
N ASN A 5 4.42 -4.51 -11.20
CA ASN A 5 3.74 -5.71 -10.73
C ASN A 5 2.48 -5.28 -9.99
N PHE A 6 1.40 -6.02 -10.17
CA PHE A 6 0.17 -5.80 -9.42
C PHE A 6 -0.08 -6.95 -8.47
N LEU A 7 -0.29 -6.63 -7.19
CA LEU A 7 -0.64 -7.61 -6.17
C LEU A 7 -1.96 -7.23 -5.52
N LEU A 8 -2.82 -8.21 -5.35
CA LEU A 8 -4.08 -8.07 -4.65
C LEU A 8 -3.92 -8.55 -3.22
N LEU A 9 -4.29 -7.69 -2.26
CA LEU A 9 -4.24 -8.03 -0.84
C LEU A 9 -5.61 -8.53 -0.39
N GLN A 10 -5.64 -9.75 0.14
CA GLN A 10 -6.84 -10.32 0.76
C GLN A 10 -6.44 -10.91 2.10
N ASN A 11 -7.01 -10.38 3.17
CA ASN A 11 -6.59 -10.67 4.53
C ASN A 11 -5.13 -10.29 4.69
N GLN A 12 -4.24 -11.17 4.99
CA GLN A 12 -2.82 -10.88 5.12
C GLN A 12 -2.00 -11.52 4.00
N ASN A 13 -2.65 -11.96 2.94
CA ASN A 13 -2.00 -12.65 1.84
C ASN A 13 -2.01 -11.81 0.57
N LEU A 14 -0.90 -11.87 -0.16
CA LEU A 14 -0.79 -11.20 -1.45
C LEU A 14 -0.94 -12.22 -2.57
N PHE A 15 -1.69 -11.82 -3.60
CA PHE A 15 -1.99 -12.67 -4.75
C PHE A 15 -1.58 -11.97 -6.03
N TYR A 16 -1.05 -12.73 -6.97
CA TYR A 16 -0.78 -12.24 -8.32
C TYR A 16 -1.68 -12.95 -9.31
N LYS A 17 -1.97 -12.27 -10.42
CA LYS A 17 -2.79 -12.84 -11.47
C LYS A 17 -1.94 -13.70 -12.38
N ASN A 18 -2.28 -14.99 -12.45
CA ASN A 18 -1.63 -15.95 -13.32
C ASN A 18 -2.65 -16.45 -14.34
N LYS A 19 -2.61 -15.88 -15.55
CA LYS A 19 -3.62 -16.11 -16.60
C LYS A 19 -5.00 -15.64 -16.11
N HIS A 20 -5.89 -16.56 -15.77
CA HIS A 20 -7.26 -16.23 -15.39
C HIS A 20 -7.55 -16.45 -13.90
N LYS A 21 -6.54 -16.75 -13.11
CA LYS A 21 -6.74 -17.02 -11.69
C LYS A 21 -5.70 -16.30 -10.84
N LEU A 22 -6.05 -16.11 -9.57
CA LEU A 22 -5.15 -15.54 -8.59
C LEU A 22 -4.36 -16.66 -7.93
N SER A 23 -3.06 -16.42 -7.81
CA SER A 23 -2.15 -17.36 -7.14
C SER A 23 -1.50 -16.66 -5.95
N SER A 24 -1.40 -17.35 -4.83
CA SER A 24 -0.79 -16.83 -3.63
C SER A 24 0.71 -16.66 -3.84
N LEU A 25 1.22 -15.49 -3.47
CA LEU A 25 2.64 -15.20 -3.51
C LEU A 25 3.32 -15.90 -2.34
N ASN A 26 4.39 -16.65 -2.61
CA ASN A 26 5.13 -17.40 -1.60
C ASN A 26 6.61 -17.48 -1.98
N LYS A 27 7.39 -18.22 -1.18
CA LYS A 27 8.83 -18.32 -1.39
C LYS A 27 9.22 -18.99 -2.72
N ASP A 28 8.33 -19.79 -3.30
CA ASP A 28 8.63 -20.58 -4.48
C ASP A 28 8.32 -19.82 -5.77
N ASN A 29 7.59 -18.71 -5.70
CA ASN A 29 7.20 -17.94 -6.89
C ASN A 29 7.53 -16.45 -6.78
N LEU A 30 8.37 -16.04 -5.86
CA LEU A 30 8.69 -14.63 -5.63
C LEU A 30 9.29 -13.97 -6.88
N GLU A 31 9.92 -14.73 -7.75
CA GLU A 31 10.51 -14.25 -9.00
C GLU A 31 9.48 -13.74 -10.01
N VAL A 32 8.18 -13.98 -9.78
CA VAL A 32 7.15 -13.41 -10.66
C VAL A 32 7.10 -11.88 -10.56
N LEU A 33 7.66 -11.31 -9.49
CA LEU A 33 7.76 -9.85 -9.35
C LEU A 33 8.98 -9.35 -10.14
N VAL A 34 8.84 -9.33 -11.46
CA VAL A 34 9.94 -9.00 -12.37
C VAL A 34 10.15 -7.50 -12.56
N GLU A 35 9.12 -6.69 -12.28
CA GLU A 35 9.21 -5.25 -12.48
C GLU A 35 9.86 -4.57 -11.27
N GLU A 36 10.46 -3.40 -11.50
CA GLU A 36 11.15 -2.65 -10.46
C GLU A 36 10.19 -2.18 -9.36
N HIS A 37 8.94 -1.90 -9.74
CA HIS A 37 7.93 -1.39 -8.81
C HIS A 37 6.75 -2.34 -8.71
N THR A 38 6.16 -2.38 -7.52
CA THR A 38 4.99 -3.22 -7.23
C THR A 38 3.90 -2.36 -6.62
N LEU A 39 2.71 -2.49 -7.18
CA LEU A 39 1.50 -1.85 -6.65
C LEU A 39 0.69 -2.90 -5.89
N ILE A 40 0.29 -2.55 -4.67
CA ILE A 40 -0.54 -3.40 -3.81
C ILE A 40 -1.88 -2.70 -3.62
N SER A 41 -2.97 -3.39 -3.88
CA SER A 41 -4.31 -2.87 -3.63
C SER A 41 -5.23 -3.98 -3.15
N ASN A 42 -6.37 -3.59 -2.59
CA ASN A 42 -7.42 -4.53 -2.21
C ASN A 42 -8.48 -4.66 -3.30
N THR A 43 -8.35 -3.94 -4.39
CA THR A 43 -9.21 -4.02 -5.58
C THR A 43 -8.35 -3.86 -6.83
N PHE A 44 -8.88 -4.24 -7.99
CA PHE A 44 -8.18 -4.01 -9.25
C PHE A 44 -8.27 -2.54 -9.63
N ILE A 45 -7.14 -1.98 -10.08
CA ILE A 45 -6.99 -0.58 -10.46
C ILE A 45 -6.55 -0.53 -11.91
N GLN A 46 -7.12 0.39 -12.69
CA GLN A 46 -6.86 0.48 -14.13
C GLN A 46 -6.19 1.80 -14.56
N GLU A 47 -5.86 2.69 -13.63
CA GLU A 47 -5.31 4.02 -13.94
C GLU A 47 -3.79 4.03 -13.96
N ASP A 48 -3.19 3.67 -15.09
CA ASP A 48 -1.73 3.58 -15.22
C ASP A 48 -1.04 4.95 -15.19
N SER A 49 -1.72 6.01 -15.65
CA SER A 49 -1.11 7.34 -15.68
C SER A 49 -0.79 7.88 -14.30
N LEU A 50 -1.66 7.61 -13.32
CA LEU A 50 -1.43 8.04 -11.95
C LEU A 50 -0.27 7.26 -11.31
N VAL A 51 -0.11 6.01 -11.66
CA VAL A 51 1.01 5.19 -11.15
C VAL A 51 2.33 5.80 -11.59
N SER A 52 2.44 6.26 -12.84
CA SER A 52 3.68 6.87 -13.34
C SER A 52 4.07 8.11 -12.54
N GLU A 53 3.10 8.95 -12.17
CA GLU A 53 3.35 10.14 -11.37
C GLU A 53 3.84 9.77 -9.97
N ILE A 54 3.22 8.77 -9.36
CA ILE A 54 3.55 8.34 -8.00
C ILE A 54 4.93 7.71 -7.95
N VAL A 55 5.30 6.93 -8.97
CA VAL A 55 6.60 6.25 -9.00
C VAL A 55 7.76 7.26 -8.98
N ASP A 56 7.58 8.45 -9.54
CA ASP A 56 8.61 9.48 -9.45
C ASP A 56 8.93 9.85 -7.99
N LEU A 57 7.97 9.71 -7.09
CA LEU A 57 8.20 9.97 -5.67
C LEU A 57 9.03 8.88 -5.00
N LEU A 58 9.12 7.70 -5.60
CA LEU A 58 9.89 6.59 -5.06
C LEU A 58 11.40 6.77 -5.21
N LYS A 59 11.87 7.82 -5.88
CA LYS A 59 13.31 8.07 -6.03
C LYS A 59 14.01 8.22 -4.69
N ASN A 60 13.32 8.79 -3.69
CA ASN A 60 13.86 9.05 -2.37
C ASN A 60 13.11 8.32 -1.26
N LYS A 61 12.14 7.49 -1.61
CA LYS A 61 11.31 6.76 -0.66
C LYS A 61 11.15 5.32 -1.11
N GLU A 62 11.07 4.42 -0.16
CA GLU A 62 10.86 3.01 -0.46
C GLU A 62 9.39 2.70 -0.76
N ILE A 63 8.48 3.49 -0.19
CA ILE A 63 7.05 3.24 -0.23
C ILE A 63 6.30 4.54 -0.45
N VAL A 64 5.28 4.52 -1.31
CA VAL A 64 4.34 5.62 -1.47
C VAL A 64 2.93 5.07 -1.25
N VAL A 65 2.14 5.76 -0.44
CA VAL A 65 0.78 5.34 -0.08
C VAL A 65 -0.24 6.41 -0.40
N ASN A 66 -1.48 6.00 -0.58
CA ASN A 66 -2.59 6.92 -0.73
C ASN A 66 -3.05 7.42 0.64
N PHE A 67 -3.18 8.74 0.77
CA PHE A 67 -3.76 9.40 1.93
C PHE A 67 -5.21 9.79 1.62
N GLU A 68 -6.09 9.60 2.58
CA GLU A 68 -7.45 10.11 2.52
C GLU A 68 -7.70 11.06 3.69
N LYS A 69 -8.44 12.12 3.43
CA LYS A 69 -8.85 13.06 4.48
C LYS A 69 -9.78 12.35 5.45
N VAL A 70 -9.66 12.72 6.72
CA VAL A 70 -10.57 12.23 7.75
C VAL A 70 -11.78 13.14 7.78
N SER A 71 -12.96 12.60 7.48
CA SER A 71 -14.21 13.34 7.44
C SER A 71 -15.01 13.28 8.74
N SER A 72 -14.71 12.30 9.59
CA SER A 72 -15.38 12.10 10.87
C SER A 72 -14.66 12.84 11.99
N ALA A 73 -15.39 13.20 13.04
CA ALA A 73 -14.79 13.78 14.22
C ALA A 73 -13.88 12.75 14.91
N LEU A 74 -12.70 13.21 15.33
CA LEU A 74 -11.74 12.39 16.04
C LEU A 74 -11.67 12.79 17.50
N LYS A 75 -11.74 11.80 18.36
CA LYS A 75 -11.69 11.99 19.81
C LYS A 75 -10.70 11.03 20.41
N GLU A 76 -9.95 11.51 21.38
CA GLU A 76 -9.14 10.63 22.21
C GLU A 76 -10.01 10.07 23.32
N ILE A 77 -9.96 8.77 23.51
CA ILE A 77 -10.81 8.04 24.46
C ILE A 77 -9.94 7.39 25.52
N GLU A 78 -10.35 7.54 26.76
CA GLU A 78 -9.71 6.89 27.89
C GLU A 78 -10.81 6.40 28.83
N ASN A 79 -10.82 5.10 29.17
CA ASN A 79 -11.84 4.49 30.03
C ASN A 79 -13.26 4.78 29.54
N ASN A 80 -13.48 4.72 28.23
CA ASN A 80 -14.78 4.98 27.57
C ASN A 80 -15.25 6.43 27.68
N GLN A 81 -14.36 7.34 28.04
CA GLN A 81 -14.70 8.76 28.11
C GLN A 81 -13.87 9.55 27.13
N ILE A 82 -14.46 10.59 26.55
CA ILE A 82 -13.74 11.51 25.66
C ILE A 82 -12.88 12.42 26.52
N VAL A 83 -11.56 12.35 26.33
CA VAL A 83 -10.61 13.15 27.09
C VAL A 83 -10.02 14.31 26.28
N SER A 84 -10.07 14.23 24.96
CA SER A 84 -9.67 15.36 24.12
C SER A 84 -10.33 15.29 22.74
N HIS A 85 -10.37 16.46 22.09
CA HIS A 85 -10.87 16.62 20.74
C HIS A 85 -9.68 16.85 19.82
N LEU A 86 -9.54 16.00 18.79
CA LEU A 86 -8.41 16.08 17.86
C LEU A 86 -8.81 16.84 16.62
N ARG A 87 -7.87 17.61 16.07
CA ARG A 87 -8.07 18.30 14.79
C ARG A 87 -7.94 17.26 13.69
N ARG A 88 -9.04 16.91 13.05
CA ARG A 88 -9.01 15.92 11.94
C ARG A 88 -8.13 16.38 10.77
N GLU A 89 -7.91 17.68 10.62
CA GLU A 89 -7.05 18.24 9.58
C GLU A 89 -5.58 17.82 9.74
N ASP A 90 -5.18 17.44 10.94
CA ASP A 90 -3.81 17.00 11.22
C ASP A 90 -3.61 15.50 10.96
N PHE A 91 -4.66 14.79 10.55
CA PHE A 91 -4.65 13.35 10.39
C PHE A 91 -5.05 12.96 8.98
N ARG A 92 -4.58 11.80 8.55
CA ARG A 92 -4.98 11.18 7.28
C ARG A 92 -5.18 9.69 7.51
N LYS A 93 -6.10 9.09 6.78
CA LYS A 93 -6.23 7.65 6.73
C LYS A 93 -5.28 7.13 5.65
N ILE A 94 -4.57 6.07 5.96
CA ILE A 94 -3.77 5.35 4.96
C ILE A 94 -4.73 4.46 4.18
N SER A 95 -4.66 4.53 2.88
CA SER A 95 -5.54 3.79 1.99
C SER A 95 -4.75 3.17 0.85
N PHE A 96 -5.43 2.42 0.01
CA PHE A 96 -4.84 1.85 -1.20
C PHE A 96 -4.90 2.87 -2.34
N PRO A 97 -4.01 2.75 -3.31
CA PRO A 97 -2.96 1.74 -3.44
C PRO A 97 -1.71 2.07 -2.63
N ILE A 98 -0.87 1.06 -2.46
CA ILE A 98 0.49 1.20 -1.96
C ILE A 98 1.41 0.87 -3.13
N ILE A 99 2.41 1.73 -3.38
CA ILE A 99 3.41 1.46 -4.40
C ILE A 99 4.77 1.41 -3.73
N THR A 100 5.53 0.38 -4.01
CA THR A 100 6.82 0.16 -3.38
C THR A 100 7.83 -0.33 -4.41
N LYS A 101 9.11 -0.19 -4.08
CA LYS A 101 10.16 -0.86 -4.82
C LYS A 101 10.03 -2.37 -4.59
N SER A 102 10.07 -3.13 -5.66
CA SER A 102 9.84 -4.58 -5.58
C SER A 102 10.88 -5.29 -4.71
N ASP A 103 12.14 -4.87 -4.77
CA ASP A 103 13.20 -5.48 -3.96
C ASP A 103 12.96 -5.27 -2.47
N PHE A 104 12.46 -4.09 -2.11
CA PHE A 104 12.13 -3.80 -0.73
C PHE A 104 10.98 -4.69 -0.23
N LEU A 105 9.95 -4.85 -1.05
CA LEU A 105 8.83 -5.73 -0.72
C LEU A 105 9.26 -7.19 -0.59
N LYS A 106 10.10 -7.67 -1.51
CA LYS A 106 10.59 -9.05 -1.47
C LYS A 106 11.30 -9.35 -0.15
N LYS A 107 12.16 -8.43 0.28
CA LYS A 107 12.87 -8.59 1.55
C LYS A 107 11.90 -8.64 2.72
N TYR A 108 10.92 -7.74 2.73
CA TYR A 108 9.91 -7.73 3.78
C TYR A 108 9.15 -9.05 3.85
N LEU A 109 8.72 -9.57 2.69
CA LEU A 109 7.94 -10.80 2.64
C LEU A 109 8.75 -12.01 3.14
N ILE A 110 10.02 -12.09 2.77
CA ILE A 110 10.90 -13.15 3.24
C ILE A 110 11.03 -13.06 4.77
N ASP A 111 11.26 -11.87 5.30
CA ASP A 111 11.47 -11.67 6.73
C ASP A 111 10.20 -11.87 7.55
N ASN A 112 9.02 -11.83 6.92
CA ASN A 112 7.73 -11.90 7.61
C ASN A 112 6.87 -13.08 7.16
N SER A 113 7.50 -14.14 6.65
CA SER A 113 6.82 -15.39 6.28
C SER A 113 5.70 -15.20 5.27
N PHE A 114 5.86 -14.21 4.38
CA PHE A 114 4.91 -13.88 3.32
C PHE A 114 3.54 -13.42 3.82
N LEU A 115 3.46 -12.99 5.07
CA LEU A 115 2.29 -12.28 5.59
C LEU A 115 2.50 -10.79 5.42
N PHE A 116 1.47 -10.10 4.94
CA PHE A 116 1.53 -8.67 4.67
C PHE A 116 0.54 -7.92 5.56
N SER A 117 1.08 -7.06 6.43
CA SER A 117 0.30 -6.11 7.21
C SER A 117 0.73 -4.71 6.80
N ILE A 118 -0.24 -3.85 6.46
CA ILE A 118 0.06 -2.48 6.05
C ILE A 118 0.82 -1.75 7.14
N ASP A 119 0.36 -1.83 8.37
CA ASP A 119 1.00 -1.12 9.48
C ASP A 119 2.43 -1.59 9.70
N ALA A 120 2.64 -2.91 9.73
CA ALA A 120 3.98 -3.45 9.92
C ALA A 120 4.90 -3.08 8.75
N PHE A 121 4.39 -3.14 7.52
CA PHE A 121 5.16 -2.80 6.35
C PHE A 121 5.58 -1.32 6.36
N LEU A 122 4.65 -0.42 6.65
CA LEU A 122 4.94 1.01 6.69
C LEU A 122 5.91 1.39 7.80
N ASN A 123 5.97 0.61 8.86
CA ASN A 123 6.90 0.86 9.97
C ASN A 123 8.33 0.43 9.67
N THR A 124 8.58 -0.26 8.54
CA THR A 124 9.92 -0.76 8.22
C THR A 124 10.80 0.26 7.53
N SER A 125 10.24 1.34 7.00
CA SER A 125 11.01 2.29 6.19
C SER A 125 10.32 3.65 6.10
N ASN A 126 11.00 4.52 5.41
CA ASN A 126 10.55 5.86 5.04
C ASN A 126 9.47 5.77 3.96
N PHE A 127 8.35 6.43 4.14
CA PHE A 127 7.31 6.45 3.11
C PHE A 127 6.76 7.85 2.89
N GLN A 128 6.15 8.04 1.74
CA GLN A 128 5.54 9.28 1.30
C GLN A 128 4.03 9.05 1.15
N GLY A 129 3.23 9.97 1.68
CA GLY A 129 1.79 9.94 1.45
C GLY A 129 1.40 10.90 0.33
N VAL A 130 0.41 10.52 -0.45
CA VAL A 130 -0.14 11.32 -1.55
C VAL A 130 -1.66 11.23 -1.51
N GLU A 131 -2.34 12.35 -1.67
CA GLU A 131 -3.79 12.35 -1.77
C GLU A 131 -4.19 12.02 -3.22
N LEU A 132 -4.89 10.91 -3.41
CA LEU A 132 -5.28 10.40 -4.71
C LEU A 132 -6.79 10.23 -4.78
N ASP A 133 -7.52 11.32 -4.62
CA ASP A 133 -8.97 11.29 -4.52
C ASP A 133 -9.65 10.65 -5.74
N SER A 134 -8.98 10.62 -6.89
CA SER A 134 -9.57 10.14 -8.14
C SER A 134 -9.29 8.67 -8.46
N TRP A 135 -8.54 7.94 -7.62
CA TRP A 135 -8.11 6.58 -7.95
C TRP A 135 -9.26 5.60 -8.13
N TYR A 136 -10.37 5.82 -7.45
CA TYR A 136 -11.50 4.89 -7.42
C TYR A 136 -12.76 5.46 -8.07
N GLN A 137 -12.60 6.51 -8.82
CA GLN A 137 -13.74 7.11 -9.52
C GLN A 137 -13.92 6.55 -10.92
#